data_10b66826ec95c161da9c691746592dbf
#
_entry.id   10b66826ec95c161da9c691746592dbf
#
_cell.length_a   1.000
_cell.length_b   1.000
_cell.length_c   1.000
_cell.angle_alpha   90.00
_cell.angle_beta   90.00
_cell.angle_gamma   90.00
#
_symmetry.space_group_name_H-M   'P 1'
#
loop_
_entity.id
_entity.type
_entity.pdbx_description
1 polymer ?
#
loop_
_entity_poly.entity_id
_entity_poly.type
_entity_poly.pdbx_seq_one_letter_code
_entity_poly.pdbx_strand_id
1 'polypeptide(L)'
;MRVIFFLLAFLPGLLFAQTAKEQRGVVYDIVITRVVDGDTVAFRADWLPEPLKKELSVRVFGVDTPEKGFRAKCPQEAQRGEAATAFTKQAVSSATRRQMVLLDWDKYGGRVLGDVLLNGQSLRQMLIQNGFAREYYGEAKTSWC
;
A
#
# COMPACT_ATOMS: atom_id res chain seq x y z
N MET A 1 -3.56 11.76 65.45
CA MET A 1 -4.25 11.57 64.17
C MET A 1 -3.23 11.85 63.06
N ARG A 2 -2.68 10.77 62.48
CA ARG A 2 -1.63 10.88 61.39
C ARG A 2 -2.35 10.75 60.05
N VAL A 3 -2.32 11.81 59.27
CA VAL A 3 -2.82 11.83 57.89
C VAL A 3 -1.70 11.32 57.01
N ILE A 4 -1.89 10.14 56.41
CA ILE A 4 -0.97 9.58 55.42
C ILE A 4 -1.39 10.10 54.05
N PHE A 5 -0.55 10.97 53.45
CA PHE A 5 -0.69 11.40 52.06
C PHE A 5 -0.15 10.29 51.13
N PHE A 6 -1.05 9.63 50.41
CA PHE A 6 -0.65 8.78 49.30
C PHE A 6 -0.26 9.67 48.11
N LEU A 7 1.03 9.74 47.84
CA LEU A 7 1.54 10.32 46.62
C LEU A 7 1.30 9.34 45.46
N LEU A 8 0.29 9.63 44.64
CA LEU A 8 0.12 8.94 43.37
C LEU A 8 1.25 9.41 42.42
N ALA A 9 2.24 8.54 42.22
CA ALA A 9 3.23 8.72 41.18
C ALA A 9 2.57 8.53 39.81
N PHE A 10 2.34 9.65 39.11
CA PHE A 10 1.99 9.64 37.70
C PHE A 10 3.24 9.22 36.92
N LEU A 11 3.29 7.99 36.47
CA LEU A 11 4.23 7.55 35.45
C LEU A 11 3.82 8.20 34.12
N PRO A 12 4.68 9.03 33.51
CA PRO A 12 4.42 9.48 32.16
C PRO A 12 4.54 8.25 31.24
N GLY A 13 3.41 7.82 30.71
CA GLY A 13 3.36 6.84 29.67
C GLY A 13 4.24 7.34 28.52
N LEU A 14 5.30 6.59 28.21
CA LEU A 14 6.07 6.74 27.00
C LEU A 14 5.11 6.54 25.81
N LEU A 15 4.58 7.65 25.28
CA LEU A 15 4.05 7.68 23.94
C LEU A 15 5.22 7.32 23.03
N PHE A 16 5.28 6.06 22.61
CA PHE A 16 6.02 5.70 21.42
C PHE A 16 5.36 6.46 20.28
N ALA A 17 5.93 7.61 19.95
CA ALA A 17 5.66 8.26 18.68
C ALA A 17 6.11 7.28 17.60
N GLN A 18 5.18 6.47 17.11
CA GLN A 18 5.36 5.75 15.87
C GLN A 18 5.52 6.83 14.81
N THR A 19 6.75 7.07 14.41
CA THR A 19 7.07 7.80 13.19
C THR A 19 6.72 6.90 12.00
N ALA A 20 5.48 6.46 11.91
CA ALA A 20 4.91 6.09 10.65
C ALA A 20 4.98 7.38 9.83
N LYS A 21 5.66 7.35 8.69
CA LYS A 21 5.46 8.33 7.62
C LYS A 21 3.99 8.21 7.24
N GLU A 22 3.16 8.94 7.95
CA GLU A 22 1.72 8.92 7.80
C GLU A 22 1.43 9.40 6.38
N GLN A 23 0.88 8.52 5.56
CA GLN A 23 0.51 8.85 4.19
C GLN A 23 -0.68 9.81 4.25
N ARG A 24 -0.39 11.10 4.29
CA ARG A 24 -1.40 12.16 4.25
C ARG A 24 -1.83 12.37 2.81
N GLY A 25 -2.70 11.52 2.33
CA GLY A 25 -3.31 11.64 1.00
C GLY A 25 -4.82 11.86 1.10
N VAL A 26 -5.40 12.31 0.00
CA VAL A 26 -6.86 12.40 -0.15
C VAL A 26 -7.39 11.03 -0.56
N VAL A 27 -8.49 10.61 0.07
CA VAL A 27 -9.13 9.31 -0.21
C VAL A 27 -10.22 9.49 -1.24
N TYR A 28 -10.18 8.64 -2.27
CA TYR A 28 -11.16 8.60 -3.37
C TYR A 28 -11.72 7.21 -3.55
N ASP A 29 -13.02 7.10 -3.83
CA ASP A 29 -13.59 5.85 -4.32
C ASP A 29 -13.11 5.58 -5.75
N ILE A 30 -12.77 4.34 -6.05
CA ILE A 30 -12.28 3.94 -7.38
C ILE A 30 -12.91 2.62 -7.81
N VAL A 31 -12.93 2.40 -9.12
CA VAL A 31 -13.26 1.11 -9.71
C VAL A 31 -11.97 0.44 -10.17
N ILE A 32 -11.54 -0.61 -9.48
CA ILE A 32 -10.37 -1.38 -9.89
C ILE A 32 -10.76 -2.22 -11.10
N THR A 33 -10.09 -2.01 -12.22
CA THR A 33 -10.36 -2.68 -13.49
C THR A 33 -9.52 -3.95 -13.66
N ARG A 34 -8.28 -3.94 -13.18
CA ARG A 34 -7.38 -5.11 -13.19
C ARG A 34 -6.23 -4.95 -12.19
N VAL A 35 -5.65 -6.05 -11.80
CA VAL A 35 -4.39 -6.10 -11.06
C VAL A 35 -3.25 -6.26 -12.05
N VAL A 36 -2.29 -5.33 -12.04
CA VAL A 36 -1.13 -5.35 -12.94
C VAL A 36 -0.06 -6.29 -12.40
N ASP A 37 0.32 -6.08 -11.14
CA ASP A 37 1.24 -6.92 -10.37
C ASP A 37 0.97 -6.77 -8.86
N GLY A 38 1.89 -7.23 -8.01
CA GLY A 38 1.65 -7.24 -6.57
C GLY A 38 1.40 -5.87 -5.95
N ASP A 39 2.08 -4.83 -6.43
CA ASP A 39 2.00 -3.48 -5.88
C ASP A 39 1.34 -2.45 -6.82
N THR A 40 0.73 -2.90 -7.91
CA THR A 40 0.15 -2.00 -8.90
C THR A 40 -1.20 -2.50 -9.39
N VAL A 41 -2.22 -1.67 -9.28
CA VAL A 41 -3.56 -1.93 -9.81
C VAL A 41 -3.97 -0.85 -10.80
N ALA A 42 -4.70 -1.25 -11.84
CA ALA A 42 -5.33 -0.32 -12.76
C ALA A 42 -6.73 0.03 -12.24
N PHE A 43 -7.11 1.27 -12.39
CA PHE A 43 -8.39 1.78 -11.88
C PHE A 43 -9.00 2.81 -12.81
N ARG A 44 -10.29 3.01 -12.64
CA ARG A 44 -11.08 4.09 -13.22
C ARG A 44 -11.73 4.88 -12.11
N ALA A 45 -11.74 6.19 -12.26
CA ALA A 45 -12.42 7.11 -11.36
C ALA A 45 -13.70 7.59 -12.05
N ASP A 46 -14.83 6.98 -11.72
CA ASP A 46 -16.11 7.25 -12.40
C ASP A 46 -16.68 8.65 -12.10
N TRP A 47 -16.15 9.31 -11.07
CA TRP A 47 -16.47 10.69 -10.72
C TRP A 47 -15.73 11.73 -11.57
N LEU A 48 -14.77 11.34 -12.40
CA LEU A 48 -14.14 12.25 -13.36
C LEU A 48 -15.03 12.45 -14.60
N PRO A 49 -15.08 13.67 -15.15
CA PRO A 49 -15.81 13.93 -16.38
C PRO A 49 -15.06 13.36 -17.60
N GLU A 50 -15.78 13.05 -18.67
CA GLU A 50 -15.18 12.81 -19.97
C GLU A 50 -14.47 14.09 -20.48
N PRO A 51 -13.30 14.01 -21.14
CA PRO A 51 -12.53 12.82 -21.50
C PRO A 51 -11.47 12.40 -20.45
N LEU A 52 -11.56 12.90 -19.21
CA LEU A 52 -10.61 12.60 -18.13
C LEU A 52 -10.85 11.23 -17.49
N LYS A 53 -12.00 10.62 -17.78
CA LYS A 53 -12.40 9.29 -17.30
C LYS A 53 -11.64 8.19 -18.05
N LYS A 54 -10.34 8.09 -17.78
CA LYS A 54 -9.44 7.10 -18.39
C LYS A 54 -9.02 6.07 -17.38
N GLU A 55 -8.58 4.90 -17.86
CA GLU A 55 -7.88 3.95 -17.01
C GLU A 55 -6.50 4.52 -16.65
N LEU A 56 -6.27 4.63 -15.36
CA LEU A 56 -4.99 4.98 -14.75
C LEU A 56 -4.50 3.79 -13.92
N SER A 57 -3.29 3.86 -13.43
CA SER A 57 -2.82 2.90 -12.44
C SER A 57 -2.34 3.59 -11.17
N VAL A 58 -2.52 2.91 -10.03
CA VAL A 58 -1.89 3.31 -8.77
C VAL A 58 -0.83 2.29 -8.41
N ARG A 59 0.37 2.78 -8.18
CA ARG A 59 1.45 2.02 -7.58
C ARG A 59 1.45 2.29 -6.08
N VAL A 60 1.42 1.22 -5.31
CA VAL A 60 1.45 1.30 -3.84
C VAL A 60 2.79 1.89 -3.42
N PHE A 61 2.73 3.06 -2.77
CA PHE A 61 3.90 3.77 -2.28
C PHE A 61 4.51 3.08 -1.07
N GLY A 62 5.83 3.16 -0.96
CA GLY A 62 6.56 2.65 0.21
C GLY A 62 6.77 1.14 0.22
N VAL A 63 6.57 0.45 -0.90
CA VAL A 63 6.83 -0.98 -1.01
C VAL A 63 7.59 -1.32 -2.28
N ASP A 64 8.28 -2.45 -2.22
CA ASP A 64 8.85 -3.18 -3.34
C ASP A 64 8.34 -4.62 -3.28
N THR A 65 7.73 -5.07 -4.36
CA THR A 65 7.33 -6.47 -4.58
C THR A 65 8.26 -7.15 -5.56
N PRO A 66 8.43 -8.48 -5.49
CA PRO A 66 9.19 -9.20 -6.51
C PRO A 66 8.60 -9.00 -7.89
N GLU A 67 9.46 -8.89 -8.89
CA GLU A 67 9.05 -8.82 -10.28
C GLU A 67 8.56 -10.19 -10.78
N LYS A 68 7.68 -10.17 -11.78
CA LYS A 68 7.17 -11.37 -12.43
C LYS A 68 7.54 -11.48 -13.90
N GLY A 69 7.44 -12.68 -14.45
CA GLY A 69 7.70 -12.94 -15.85
C GLY A 69 9.11 -12.52 -16.25
N PHE A 70 9.24 -11.90 -17.42
CA PHE A 70 10.54 -11.52 -18.00
C PHE A 70 11.27 -10.40 -17.25
N ARG A 71 10.59 -9.68 -16.35
CA ARG A 71 11.21 -8.63 -15.52
C ARG A 71 11.92 -9.18 -14.29
N ALA A 72 11.60 -10.40 -13.91
CA ALA A 72 12.27 -11.08 -12.80
C ALA A 72 13.72 -11.40 -13.13
N LYS A 73 14.61 -11.25 -12.16
CA LYS A 73 16.06 -11.49 -12.32
C LYS A 73 16.44 -12.94 -12.16
N CYS A 74 15.56 -13.76 -11.62
CA CYS A 74 15.75 -15.20 -11.43
C CYS A 74 14.39 -15.92 -11.34
N PRO A 75 14.34 -17.25 -11.50
CA PRO A 75 13.10 -18.02 -11.38
C PRO A 75 12.41 -17.87 -10.03
N GLN A 76 13.16 -17.76 -8.94
CA GLN A 76 12.63 -17.58 -7.59
C GLN A 76 11.91 -16.24 -7.43
N GLU A 77 12.47 -15.16 -7.98
CA GLU A 77 11.81 -13.87 -8.01
C GLU A 77 10.53 -13.92 -8.82
N ALA A 78 10.56 -14.53 -10.01
CA ALA A 78 9.37 -14.68 -10.86
C ALA A 78 8.23 -15.39 -10.12
N GLN A 79 8.53 -16.48 -9.44
CA GLN A 79 7.56 -17.24 -8.65
C GLN A 79 6.98 -16.40 -7.50
N ARG A 80 7.82 -15.65 -6.79
CA ARG A 80 7.39 -14.75 -5.72
C ARG A 80 6.54 -13.60 -6.26
N GLY A 81 6.87 -13.05 -7.42
CA GLY A 81 6.11 -12.00 -8.10
C GLY A 81 4.73 -12.47 -8.52
N GLU A 82 4.60 -13.70 -9.03
CA GLU A 82 3.30 -14.30 -9.33
C GLU A 82 2.48 -14.52 -8.04
N ALA A 83 3.11 -14.95 -6.96
CA ALA A 83 2.43 -15.13 -5.67
C ALA A 83 1.94 -13.80 -5.09
N ALA A 84 2.74 -12.75 -5.15
CA ALA A 84 2.34 -11.40 -4.73
C ALA A 84 1.16 -10.87 -5.57
N THR A 85 1.22 -11.08 -6.89
CA THR A 85 0.13 -10.71 -7.81
C THR A 85 -1.16 -11.48 -7.50
N ALA A 86 -1.07 -12.78 -7.24
CA ALA A 86 -2.22 -13.61 -6.87
C ALA A 86 -2.84 -13.15 -5.54
N PHE A 87 -2.01 -12.82 -4.56
CA PHE A 87 -2.46 -12.27 -3.29
C PHE A 87 -3.26 -10.98 -3.49
N THR A 88 -2.72 -10.02 -4.25
CA THR A 88 -3.40 -8.76 -4.54
C THR A 88 -4.70 -8.97 -5.30
N LYS A 89 -4.73 -9.88 -6.28
CA LYS A 89 -5.97 -10.25 -6.99
C LYS A 89 -7.04 -10.76 -6.03
N GLN A 90 -6.67 -11.64 -5.12
CA GLN A 90 -7.60 -12.19 -4.13
C GLN A 90 -8.09 -11.10 -3.17
N ALA A 91 -7.20 -10.25 -2.66
CA ALA A 91 -7.56 -9.15 -1.77
C ALA A 91 -8.54 -8.18 -2.44
N VAL A 92 -8.30 -7.81 -3.70
CA VAL A 92 -9.17 -6.95 -4.49
C VAL A 92 -10.53 -7.59 -4.72
N SER A 93 -10.57 -8.87 -5.13
CA SER A 93 -11.83 -9.57 -5.43
C SER A 93 -12.70 -9.77 -4.18
N SER A 94 -12.09 -9.96 -3.02
CA SER A 94 -12.80 -10.16 -1.75
C SER A 94 -13.33 -8.85 -1.14
N ALA A 95 -12.82 -7.69 -1.57
CA ALA A 95 -13.24 -6.40 -1.05
C ALA A 95 -14.56 -5.93 -1.69
N THR A 96 -15.47 -5.40 -0.87
CA THR A 96 -16.70 -4.75 -1.34
C THR A 96 -16.51 -3.26 -1.56
N ARG A 97 -15.64 -2.62 -0.78
CA ARG A 97 -15.29 -1.21 -0.88
C ARG A 97 -13.84 -1.06 -1.32
N ARG A 98 -13.63 -0.30 -2.38
CA ARG A 98 -12.31 -0.09 -2.98
C ARG A 98 -12.06 1.40 -3.11
N GLN A 99 -10.99 1.86 -2.46
CA GLN A 99 -10.61 3.27 -2.43
C GLN A 99 -9.11 3.40 -2.68
N MET A 100 -8.69 4.59 -3.01
CA MET A 100 -7.29 4.97 -3.18
C MET A 100 -6.98 6.15 -2.28
N VAL A 101 -5.84 6.08 -1.60
CA VAL A 101 -5.20 7.25 -1.00
C VAL A 101 -4.26 7.83 -2.06
N LEU A 102 -4.61 8.98 -2.62
CA LEU A 102 -3.78 9.63 -3.63
C LEU A 102 -2.69 10.46 -2.94
N LEU A 103 -1.45 10.21 -3.29
CA LEU A 103 -0.30 10.95 -2.76
C LEU A 103 0.30 11.89 -3.80
N ASP A 104 0.69 11.37 -4.98
CA ASP A 104 1.40 12.14 -5.99
C ASP A 104 1.29 11.47 -7.37
N TRP A 105 1.75 12.14 -8.41
CA TRP A 105 2.00 11.53 -9.70
C TRP A 105 3.31 10.73 -9.66
N ASP A 106 3.31 9.57 -10.31
CA ASP A 106 4.55 8.86 -10.56
C ASP A 106 5.30 9.52 -11.75
N LYS A 107 6.60 9.27 -11.84
CA LYS A 107 7.43 9.70 -12.96
C LYS A 107 7.01 9.09 -14.31
N TYR A 108 6.17 8.07 -14.28
CA TYR A 108 5.60 7.45 -15.48
C TYR A 108 4.20 7.98 -15.75
N GLY A 109 3.90 8.38 -16.97
CA GLY A 109 2.59 8.87 -17.36
C GLY A 109 1.47 7.83 -17.15
N GLY A 110 0.30 8.30 -16.68
CA GLY A 110 -0.86 7.43 -16.44
C GLY A 110 -0.78 6.60 -15.14
N ARG A 111 0.24 6.83 -14.32
CA ARG A 111 0.40 6.17 -13.02
C ARG A 111 0.51 7.19 -11.90
N VAL A 112 -0.16 6.93 -10.80
CA VAL A 112 -0.07 7.71 -9.57
C VAL A 112 0.58 6.89 -8.46
N LEU A 113 1.13 7.58 -7.48
CA LEU A 113 1.62 7.00 -6.24
C LEU A 113 0.55 7.14 -5.17
N GLY A 114 0.31 6.09 -4.43
CA GLY A 114 -0.70 6.09 -3.39
C GLY A 114 -0.77 4.78 -2.62
N ASP A 115 -1.90 4.56 -1.96
CA ASP A 115 -2.24 3.27 -1.39
C ASP A 115 -3.63 2.86 -1.86
N VAL A 116 -3.92 1.59 -1.80
CA VAL A 116 -5.24 1.03 -2.09
C VAL A 116 -5.85 0.59 -0.78
N LEU A 117 -7.05 1.08 -0.50
CA LEU A 117 -7.82 0.66 0.67
C LEU A 117 -8.90 -0.34 0.24
N LEU A 118 -8.82 -1.52 0.80
CA LEU A 118 -9.74 -2.63 0.57
C LEU A 118 -10.55 -2.85 1.85
N ASN A 119 -11.82 -2.47 1.85
CA ASN A 119 -12.66 -2.41 3.05
C ASN A 119 -11.99 -1.59 4.19
N GLY A 120 -11.30 -0.50 3.85
CA GLY A 120 -10.58 0.35 4.78
C GLY A 120 -9.18 -0.16 5.18
N GLN A 121 -8.76 -1.34 4.74
CA GLN A 121 -7.44 -1.89 5.03
C GLN A 121 -6.43 -1.52 3.94
N SER A 122 -5.26 -1.08 4.35
CA SER A 122 -4.16 -0.71 3.46
C SER A 122 -3.58 -1.94 2.75
N LEU A 123 -3.57 -1.93 1.42
CA LEU A 123 -2.91 -2.96 0.62
C LEU A 123 -1.40 -2.99 0.89
N ARG A 124 -0.78 -1.82 1.11
CA ARG A 124 0.62 -1.71 1.52
C ARG A 124 0.89 -2.55 2.78
N GLN A 125 0.11 -2.35 3.82
CA GLN A 125 0.26 -3.09 5.07
C GLN A 125 0.00 -4.59 4.88
N MET A 126 -1.02 -4.95 4.13
CA MET A 126 -1.34 -6.35 3.85
C MET A 126 -0.20 -7.07 3.14
N LEU A 127 0.42 -6.43 2.14
CA LEU A 127 1.56 -6.98 1.40
C LEU A 127 2.79 -7.19 2.30
N ILE A 128 3.12 -6.21 3.13
CA ILE A 128 4.26 -6.28 4.05
C ILE A 128 4.03 -7.35 5.12
N GLN A 129 2.87 -7.34 5.78
CA GLN A 129 2.54 -8.28 6.85
C GLN A 129 2.49 -9.74 6.40
N ASN A 130 2.14 -9.98 5.13
CA ASN A 130 2.09 -11.33 4.56
C ASN A 130 3.39 -11.72 3.82
N GLY A 131 4.43 -10.90 3.87
CA GLY A 131 5.74 -11.22 3.30
C GLY A 131 5.82 -11.10 1.77
N PHE A 132 4.85 -10.48 1.12
CA PHE A 132 4.83 -10.26 -0.33
C PHE A 132 5.53 -8.98 -0.76
N ALA A 133 5.82 -8.08 0.17
CA ALA A 133 6.54 -6.85 -0.10
C ALA A 133 7.51 -6.50 1.03
N ARG A 134 8.49 -5.67 0.70
CA ARG A 134 9.41 -5.02 1.64
C ARG A 134 9.14 -3.52 1.63
N GLU A 135 9.43 -2.84 2.73
CA GLU A 135 9.45 -1.38 2.74
C GLU A 135 10.50 -0.86 1.76
N TYR A 136 10.12 0.15 0.98
CA TYR A 136 10.98 0.75 -0.03
C TYR A 136 10.59 2.21 -0.28
N TYR A 137 11.54 3.12 -0.13
CA TYR A 137 11.34 4.56 -0.29
C TYR A 137 12.31 5.20 -1.29
N GLY A 138 12.86 4.43 -2.22
CA GLY A 138 13.77 4.92 -3.26
C GLY A 138 15.25 4.64 -3.03
N GLU A 139 15.60 3.94 -1.95
CA GLU A 139 16.94 3.42 -1.70
C GLU A 139 17.32 2.31 -2.68
N ALA A 140 18.54 1.78 -2.58
CA ALA A 140 18.95 0.62 -3.37
C ALA A 140 18.07 -0.60 -3.05
N LYS A 141 17.50 -1.23 -4.10
CA LYS A 141 16.66 -2.43 -3.94
C LYS A 141 17.51 -3.62 -3.52
N THR A 142 17.02 -4.38 -2.53
CA THR A 142 17.56 -5.69 -2.18
C THR A 142 17.07 -6.75 -3.15
N SER A 143 17.92 -7.74 -3.47
CA SER A 143 17.54 -8.85 -4.35
C SER A 143 16.40 -9.69 -3.76
N TRP A 144 15.51 -10.17 -4.63
CA TRP A 144 14.50 -11.18 -4.34
C TRP A 144 14.95 -12.60 -4.75
N CYS A 145 16.13 -12.69 -5.33
CA CYS A 145 16.80 -13.96 -5.59
C CYS A 145 17.61 -14.42 -4.35
#